data_86be42e10004c00323f91e7ef2169472
#
_entry.id   86be42e10004c00323f91e7ef2169472
#
_cell.length_a   1.000
_cell.length_b   1.000
_cell.length_c   1.000
_cell.angle_alpha   90.00
_cell.angle_beta   90.00
_cell.angle_gamma   90.00
#
_symmetry.space_group_name_H-M   'P 1'
#
loop_
_entity.id
_entity.type
_entity.pdbx_description
1 polymer ?
#
loop_
_entity_poly.entity_id
_entity_poly.type
_entity_poly.pdbx_seq_one_letter_code
_entity_poly.pdbx_strand_id
1 'polypeptide(L)'
;MARGAKGVGWAGWLAVLCLAAPAHAAKPGQAFRLEYWADGACPDAAEFARQIQTRAPLLRLAEGAEPALGFYAELVEHGGDASGRLTARSADGREVVREVRGPTCADVAVALALIAALAADPNQPKEDKPAQTVNTPSTVRHYLSDDLSPPPVDATEANERWTFGVGAGVGFESSISPNPGYGLSVAFEAEGYPGSAFRPLFSLSAIRAVAPSTETNGNTMSFDWVTFRLTACPARWPEETPLFIRPCGFFDGGFLAGDVERQGHSHAQTNPWFALGGFLRTEAMVADVLSFQLDGGVTIPLVRSSFSAGTCAGSTCDEPVAFEVPPSGFLGRIGLSYRFR
;
A
#
# COMPACT_ATOMS: atom_id res chain seq x y z
N MET A 1 -61.69 -12.17 -3.91
CA MET A 1 -61.25 -10.92 -4.54
C MET A 1 -59.72 -10.88 -4.50
N ALA A 2 -59.11 -11.22 -5.64
CA ALA A 2 -57.68 -11.35 -5.75
C ALA A 2 -57.04 -9.95 -5.99
N ARG A 3 -56.14 -9.51 -5.13
CA ARG A 3 -55.28 -8.32 -5.39
C ARG A 3 -53.89 -8.82 -5.75
N GLY A 4 -53.49 -8.51 -7.01
CA GLY A 4 -52.21 -8.84 -7.59
C GLY A 4 -51.06 -8.09 -6.92
N ALA A 5 -50.06 -8.83 -6.53
CA ALA A 5 -48.75 -8.32 -6.13
C ALA A 5 -48.02 -7.78 -7.37
N LYS A 6 -47.79 -6.49 -7.39
CA LYS A 6 -46.88 -5.83 -8.37
C LYS A 6 -45.44 -6.06 -7.87
N GLY A 7 -44.79 -7.07 -8.46
CA GLY A 7 -43.33 -7.23 -8.33
C GLY A 7 -42.61 -6.04 -8.97
N VAL A 8 -41.98 -5.21 -8.13
CA VAL A 8 -41.01 -4.22 -8.59
C VAL A 8 -39.70 -4.95 -8.85
N GLY A 9 -39.45 -5.20 -10.14
CA GLY A 9 -38.21 -5.81 -10.63
C GLY A 9 -37.02 -4.92 -10.34
N TRP A 10 -36.19 -5.35 -9.44
CA TRP A 10 -34.84 -4.81 -9.18
C TRP A 10 -33.83 -5.48 -10.14
N ALA A 11 -34.13 -5.44 -11.43
CA ALA A 11 -33.19 -5.82 -12.47
C ALA A 11 -32.65 -4.54 -13.10
N GLY A 12 -31.49 -4.13 -12.70
CA GLY A 12 -30.82 -3.08 -13.45
C GLY A 12 -30.01 -2.10 -12.62
N TRP A 13 -28.95 -2.53 -11.94
CA TRP A 13 -27.81 -1.63 -11.55
C TRP A 13 -26.54 -2.46 -11.28
N LEU A 14 -26.22 -3.36 -12.21
CA LEU A 14 -24.85 -3.81 -12.43
C LEU A 14 -24.37 -3.22 -13.75
N ALA A 15 -24.40 -1.91 -13.86
CA ALA A 15 -23.52 -1.21 -14.77
C ALA A 15 -22.12 -1.30 -14.15
N VAL A 16 -21.41 -2.40 -14.43
CA VAL A 16 -19.97 -2.48 -14.36
C VAL A 16 -19.48 -1.35 -15.23
N LEU A 17 -19.09 -0.25 -14.59
CA LEU A 17 -18.23 0.78 -15.18
C LEU A 17 -16.90 0.06 -15.49
N CYS A 18 -16.83 -0.60 -16.65
CA CYS A 18 -15.59 -0.79 -17.37
C CYS A 18 -15.10 0.61 -17.71
N LEU A 19 -14.45 1.27 -16.76
CA LEU A 19 -13.52 2.33 -17.04
C LEU A 19 -12.45 1.67 -17.90
N ALA A 20 -12.64 1.73 -19.23
CA ALA A 20 -11.57 1.57 -20.17
C ALA A 20 -10.53 2.64 -19.79
N ALA A 21 -9.60 2.25 -18.92
CA ALA A 21 -8.39 3.02 -18.70
C ALA A 21 -7.81 3.23 -20.10
N PRO A 22 -7.56 4.48 -20.55
CA PRO A 22 -6.85 4.70 -21.77
C PRO A 22 -5.59 3.88 -21.66
N ALA A 23 -5.38 2.93 -22.57
CA ALA A 23 -4.11 2.24 -22.72
C ALA A 23 -3.10 3.37 -22.95
N HIS A 24 -2.39 3.76 -21.89
CA HIS A 24 -1.26 4.67 -22.00
C HIS A 24 -0.32 3.91 -22.92
N ALA A 25 -0.20 4.38 -24.17
CA ALA A 25 0.84 3.92 -25.05
C ALA A 25 2.13 4.03 -24.25
N ALA A 26 2.73 2.88 -23.92
CA ALA A 26 3.96 2.83 -23.16
C ALA A 26 4.92 3.78 -23.88
N LYS A 27 5.40 4.82 -23.18
CA LYS A 27 6.41 5.72 -23.74
C LYS A 27 7.52 4.80 -24.25
N PRO A 28 7.99 4.97 -25.51
CA PRO A 28 9.08 4.15 -26.03
C PRO A 28 10.21 4.20 -25.03
N GLY A 29 10.69 3.03 -24.59
CA GLY A 29 11.70 2.91 -23.52
C GLY A 29 12.91 3.79 -23.89
N GLN A 30 13.48 4.45 -22.90
CA GLN A 30 14.66 5.29 -23.08
C GLN A 30 15.83 4.42 -23.53
N ALA A 31 16.47 4.77 -24.64
CA ALA A 31 17.61 4.02 -25.15
C ALA A 31 18.89 4.37 -24.38
N PHE A 32 19.71 3.36 -24.10
CA PHE A 32 21.04 3.57 -23.55
C PHE A 32 22.10 2.81 -24.36
N ARG A 33 23.32 3.36 -24.42
CA ARG A 33 24.51 2.73 -25.03
C ARG A 33 25.49 2.41 -23.92
N LEU A 34 26.00 1.18 -23.91
CA LEU A 34 26.96 0.72 -22.92
C LEU A 34 28.32 0.46 -23.59
N GLU A 35 29.33 1.15 -23.09
CA GLU A 35 30.74 0.82 -23.29
C GLU A 35 31.26 0.18 -22.01
N TYR A 36 31.71 -1.05 -22.08
CA TYR A 36 32.05 -1.84 -20.91
C TYR A 36 33.43 -2.44 -21.05
N TRP A 37 34.27 -2.21 -20.04
CA TRP A 37 35.58 -2.84 -19.90
C TRP A 37 35.69 -3.47 -18.51
N ALA A 38 36.18 -4.71 -18.45
CA ALA A 38 36.38 -5.42 -17.21
C ALA A 38 37.61 -6.31 -17.27
N ASP A 39 38.34 -6.41 -16.15
CA ASP A 39 39.49 -7.27 -15.96
C ASP A 39 39.24 -8.19 -14.77
N GLY A 40 39.76 -9.43 -14.89
CA GLY A 40 39.60 -10.48 -13.86
C GLY A 40 38.28 -11.24 -13.95
N ALA A 41 37.75 -11.68 -12.81
CA ALA A 41 36.53 -12.50 -12.71
C ALA A 41 35.24 -11.67 -12.68
N CYS A 42 35.22 -10.57 -13.41
CA CYS A 42 34.07 -9.69 -13.48
C CYS A 42 32.97 -10.22 -14.41
N PRO A 43 31.68 -9.88 -14.17
CA PRO A 43 30.60 -10.17 -15.09
C PRO A 43 30.86 -9.57 -16.48
N ASP A 44 30.33 -10.20 -17.52
CA ASP A 44 30.45 -9.66 -18.88
C ASP A 44 29.49 -8.47 -19.15
N ALA A 45 29.67 -7.82 -20.29
CA ALA A 45 28.88 -6.66 -20.69
C ALA A 45 27.37 -6.99 -20.83
N ALA A 46 27.03 -8.20 -21.28
CA ALA A 46 25.63 -8.60 -21.45
C ALA A 46 24.94 -8.80 -20.11
N GLU A 47 25.64 -9.41 -19.15
CA GLU A 47 25.17 -9.57 -17.77
C GLU A 47 24.97 -8.21 -17.10
N PHE A 48 25.95 -7.30 -17.24
CA PHE A 48 25.88 -5.96 -16.68
C PHE A 48 24.71 -5.16 -17.28
N ALA A 49 24.51 -5.22 -18.59
CA ALA A 49 23.37 -4.59 -19.26
C ALA A 49 22.02 -5.15 -18.76
N ARG A 50 21.93 -6.48 -18.57
CA ARG A 50 20.75 -7.15 -18.01
C ARG A 50 20.46 -6.70 -16.59
N GLN A 51 21.48 -6.51 -15.77
CA GLN A 51 21.32 -5.99 -14.41
C GLN A 51 20.78 -4.54 -14.38
N ILE A 52 21.19 -3.69 -15.33
CA ILE A 52 20.63 -2.35 -15.50
C ILE A 52 19.15 -2.45 -15.88
N GLN A 53 18.81 -3.27 -16.89
CA GLN A 53 17.45 -3.42 -17.38
C GLN A 53 16.49 -4.03 -16.35
N THR A 54 16.98 -4.93 -15.49
CA THR A 54 16.19 -5.50 -14.40
C THR A 54 15.75 -4.43 -13.39
N ARG A 55 16.59 -3.41 -13.16
CA ARG A 55 16.31 -2.31 -12.21
C ARG A 55 15.59 -1.13 -12.85
N ALA A 56 15.74 -0.97 -14.16
CA ALA A 56 15.09 0.06 -14.95
C ALA A 56 14.46 -0.56 -16.21
N PRO A 57 13.30 -1.22 -16.08
CA PRO A 57 12.67 -1.99 -17.16
C PRO A 57 12.24 -1.13 -18.36
N LEU A 58 12.20 0.19 -18.21
CA LEU A 58 11.96 1.13 -19.29
C LEU A 58 13.21 1.47 -20.11
N LEU A 59 14.40 1.00 -19.69
CA LEU A 59 15.63 1.15 -20.44
C LEU A 59 15.80 0.00 -21.43
N ARG A 60 16.21 0.34 -22.64
CA ARG A 60 16.60 -0.64 -23.68
C ARG A 60 17.96 -0.30 -24.26
N LEU A 61 18.68 -1.28 -24.71
CA LEU A 61 19.90 -1.05 -25.48
C LEU A 61 19.59 -0.30 -26.78
N ALA A 62 20.44 0.68 -27.11
CA ALA A 62 20.30 1.47 -28.31
C ALA A 62 20.59 0.65 -29.56
N GLU A 63 19.79 0.83 -30.59
CA GLU A 63 19.99 0.23 -31.91
C GLU A 63 20.59 1.28 -32.89
N GLY A 64 21.71 0.95 -33.51
CA GLY A 64 22.36 1.85 -34.47
C GLY A 64 22.81 3.20 -33.88
N ALA A 65 22.50 4.31 -34.59
CA ALA A 65 22.94 5.66 -34.24
C ALA A 65 21.84 6.49 -33.56
N GLU A 66 20.82 5.85 -32.96
CA GLU A 66 19.78 6.61 -32.26
C GLU A 66 20.33 7.39 -31.04
N PRO A 67 19.70 8.53 -30.67
CA PRO A 67 20.04 9.25 -29.45
C PRO A 67 19.83 8.37 -28.23
N ALA A 68 20.85 8.25 -27.38
CA ALA A 68 20.85 7.36 -26.23
C ALA A 68 21.63 7.96 -25.06
N LEU A 69 21.31 7.52 -23.83
CA LEU A 69 22.20 7.76 -22.68
C LEU A 69 23.48 6.97 -22.85
N GLY A 70 24.63 7.59 -22.62
CA GLY A 70 25.92 6.91 -22.65
C GLY A 70 26.28 6.39 -21.26
N PHE A 71 26.57 5.11 -21.12
CA PHE A 71 27.22 4.55 -19.93
C PHE A 71 28.56 3.98 -20.32
N TYR A 72 29.62 4.42 -19.66
CA TYR A 72 30.95 3.83 -19.73
C TYR A 72 31.28 3.25 -18.37
N ALA A 73 31.47 1.93 -18.31
CA ALA A 73 31.76 1.21 -17.07
C ALA A 73 33.11 0.48 -17.17
N GLU A 74 33.95 0.69 -16.17
CA GLU A 74 35.27 0.07 -16.04
C GLU A 74 35.33 -0.66 -14.69
N LEU A 75 35.61 -1.97 -14.71
CA LEU A 75 35.70 -2.81 -13.52
C LEU A 75 37.06 -3.51 -13.48
N VAL A 76 37.67 -3.51 -12.30
CA VAL A 76 38.99 -4.09 -12.08
C VAL A 76 38.99 -4.85 -10.77
N GLU A 77 39.53 -6.08 -10.80
CA GLU A 77 39.72 -6.91 -9.60
C GLU A 77 41.21 -7.16 -9.39
N HIS A 78 41.73 -6.74 -8.22
CA HIS A 78 43.11 -6.95 -7.84
C HIS A 78 43.25 -7.42 -6.41
N GLY A 79 43.88 -8.55 -6.19
CA GLY A 79 44.32 -8.96 -4.85
C GLY A 79 43.23 -9.28 -3.83
N GLY A 80 42.00 -9.55 -4.28
CA GLY A 80 40.86 -9.82 -3.41
C GLY A 80 39.97 -8.62 -3.14
N ASP A 81 40.27 -7.46 -3.73
CA ASP A 81 39.44 -6.26 -3.74
C ASP A 81 39.05 -5.91 -5.17
N ALA A 82 37.83 -5.47 -5.38
CA ALA A 82 37.34 -5.02 -6.65
C ALA A 82 36.99 -3.51 -6.60
N SER A 83 37.23 -2.82 -7.71
CA SER A 83 36.81 -1.46 -7.90
C SER A 83 36.18 -1.24 -9.26
N GLY A 84 35.27 -0.29 -9.36
CA GLY A 84 34.65 0.05 -10.63
C GLY A 84 34.31 1.52 -10.71
N ARG A 85 34.33 2.02 -11.94
CA ARG A 85 33.99 3.39 -12.29
C ARG A 85 32.89 3.38 -13.32
N LEU A 86 31.83 4.14 -13.08
CA LEU A 86 30.76 4.40 -14.03
C LEU A 86 30.73 5.86 -14.43
N THR A 87 30.82 6.13 -15.71
CA THR A 87 30.58 7.45 -16.29
C THR A 87 29.26 7.43 -17.03
N ALA A 88 28.30 8.21 -16.56
CA ALA A 88 26.99 8.39 -17.21
C ALA A 88 26.97 9.72 -17.95
N ARG A 89 26.68 9.69 -19.25
CA ARG A 89 26.56 10.87 -20.11
C ARG A 89 25.13 11.02 -20.58
N SER A 90 24.50 12.12 -20.24
CA SER A 90 23.14 12.44 -20.69
C SER A 90 23.14 13.06 -22.09
N ALA A 91 21.96 13.09 -22.74
CA ALA A 91 21.81 13.61 -24.10
C ALA A 91 22.18 15.11 -24.25
N ASP A 92 22.12 15.88 -23.17
CA ASP A 92 22.53 17.29 -23.09
C ASP A 92 24.05 17.46 -22.85
N GLY A 93 24.83 16.37 -22.86
CA GLY A 93 26.26 16.35 -22.72
C GLY A 93 26.80 16.45 -21.30
N ARG A 94 25.92 16.44 -20.29
CA ARG A 94 26.35 16.36 -18.89
C ARG A 94 26.92 14.98 -18.58
N GLU A 95 28.02 15.00 -17.81
CA GLU A 95 28.71 13.78 -17.42
C GLU A 95 28.78 13.67 -15.90
N VAL A 96 28.45 12.51 -15.39
CA VAL A 96 28.49 12.17 -13.97
C VAL A 96 29.34 10.93 -13.79
N VAL A 97 30.38 11.02 -12.97
CA VAL A 97 31.29 9.91 -12.65
C VAL A 97 31.02 9.42 -11.24
N ARG A 98 30.95 8.09 -11.08
CA ARG A 98 30.82 7.42 -9.79
C ARG A 98 31.82 6.27 -9.69
N GLU A 99 32.46 6.15 -8.53
CA GLU A 99 33.36 5.07 -8.21
C GLU A 99 32.82 4.23 -7.06
N VAL A 100 32.96 2.93 -7.18
CA VAL A 100 32.53 1.94 -6.17
C VAL A 100 33.67 0.98 -5.90
N ARG A 101 33.84 0.55 -4.65
CA ARG A 101 34.76 -0.51 -4.23
C ARG A 101 33.99 -1.56 -3.45
N GLY A 102 34.42 -2.81 -3.60
CA GLY A 102 33.77 -3.94 -2.93
C GLY A 102 34.67 -5.16 -2.85
N PRO A 103 34.27 -6.19 -2.13
CA PRO A 103 35.04 -7.40 -1.94
C PRO A 103 35.12 -8.26 -3.21
N THR A 104 34.14 -8.16 -4.11
CA THR A 104 34.12 -8.91 -5.36
C THR A 104 33.70 -8.02 -6.54
N CYS A 105 34.14 -8.39 -7.73
CA CYS A 105 33.74 -7.68 -8.94
C CYS A 105 32.22 -7.78 -9.20
N ALA A 106 31.61 -8.89 -8.81
CA ALA A 106 30.16 -9.07 -8.92
C ALA A 106 29.39 -8.05 -8.06
N ASP A 107 29.83 -7.80 -6.83
CA ASP A 107 29.20 -6.80 -5.93
C ASP A 107 29.35 -5.38 -6.49
N VAL A 108 30.54 -5.07 -7.02
CA VAL A 108 30.81 -3.78 -7.66
C VAL A 108 29.93 -3.60 -8.91
N ALA A 109 29.79 -4.63 -9.74
CA ALA A 109 28.94 -4.59 -10.92
C ALA A 109 27.47 -4.35 -10.55
N VAL A 110 26.96 -5.04 -9.52
CA VAL A 110 25.59 -4.86 -8.99
C VAL A 110 25.35 -3.41 -8.54
N ALA A 111 26.31 -2.84 -7.81
CA ALA A 111 26.22 -1.46 -7.33
C ALA A 111 26.28 -0.43 -8.48
N LEU A 112 27.18 -0.61 -9.45
CA LEU A 112 27.28 0.27 -10.62
C LEU A 112 26.04 0.16 -11.53
N ALA A 113 25.45 -1.05 -11.69
CA ALA A 113 24.21 -1.21 -12.43
C ALA A 113 23.03 -0.50 -11.77
N LEU A 114 22.98 -0.46 -10.44
CA LEU A 114 21.98 0.33 -9.70
C LEU A 114 22.19 1.83 -9.94
N ILE A 115 23.44 2.32 -9.88
CA ILE A 115 23.76 3.73 -10.14
C ILE A 115 23.39 4.12 -11.58
N ALA A 116 23.65 3.25 -12.57
CA ALA A 116 23.27 3.48 -13.95
C ALA A 116 21.73 3.58 -14.11
N ALA A 117 20.99 2.69 -13.47
CA ALA A 117 19.53 2.70 -13.46
C ALA A 117 18.97 3.99 -12.84
N LEU A 118 19.54 4.44 -11.74
CA LEU A 118 19.17 5.69 -11.08
C LEU A 118 19.51 6.92 -11.94
N ALA A 119 20.69 6.95 -12.56
CA ALA A 119 21.10 8.04 -13.43
C ALA A 119 20.23 8.22 -14.68
N ALA A 120 19.50 7.15 -15.05
CA ALA A 120 18.57 7.16 -16.17
C ALA A 120 17.14 7.60 -15.79
N ASP A 121 16.84 7.81 -14.51
CA ASP A 121 15.49 8.24 -14.08
C ASP A 121 15.24 9.70 -14.51
N PRO A 122 14.25 9.97 -15.38
CA PRO A 122 13.94 11.32 -15.83
C PRO A 122 13.35 12.22 -14.73
N ASN A 123 12.96 11.65 -13.60
CA ASN A 123 12.38 12.38 -12.48
C ASN A 123 13.42 12.76 -11.41
N GLN A 124 14.70 12.46 -11.63
CA GLN A 124 15.73 12.95 -10.68
C GLN A 124 15.73 14.48 -10.65
N PRO A 125 15.75 15.09 -9.46
CA PRO A 125 15.92 16.52 -9.32
C PRO A 125 17.21 16.93 -10.04
N LYS A 126 17.12 17.88 -10.96
CA LYS A 126 18.31 18.46 -11.63
C LYS A 126 19.10 19.20 -10.57
N GLU A 127 20.13 18.57 -10.05
CA GLU A 127 21.06 19.19 -9.11
C GLU A 127 21.96 20.14 -9.90
N ASP A 128 21.58 21.42 -9.97
CA ASP A 128 22.36 22.50 -10.57
C ASP A 128 23.56 22.88 -9.66
N LYS A 129 24.35 21.91 -9.26
CA LYS A 129 25.59 22.19 -8.52
C LYS A 129 26.76 21.93 -9.43
N PRO A 130 27.58 22.99 -9.75
CA PRO A 130 28.78 22.78 -10.55
C PRO A 130 29.71 21.80 -9.83
N ALA A 131 30.24 20.84 -10.57
CA ALA A 131 31.17 19.84 -10.10
C ALA A 131 32.33 20.56 -9.39
N GLN A 132 32.41 20.47 -8.07
CA GLN A 132 33.60 20.82 -7.32
C GLN A 132 34.66 19.78 -7.66
N THR A 133 35.63 20.18 -8.49
CA THR A 133 36.89 19.47 -8.64
C THR A 133 37.64 19.58 -7.31
N VAL A 134 37.47 18.58 -6.48
CA VAL A 134 38.29 18.40 -5.29
C VAL A 134 39.66 17.92 -5.76
N ASN A 135 40.58 18.87 -5.99
CA ASN A 135 41.99 18.56 -6.07
C ASN A 135 42.47 18.21 -4.65
N THR A 136 42.46 16.93 -4.34
CA THR A 136 43.10 16.43 -3.12
C THR A 136 44.54 16.04 -3.47
N PRO A 137 45.55 16.71 -2.93
CA PRO A 137 46.93 16.28 -3.08
C PRO A 137 47.12 14.97 -2.31
N SER A 138 47.62 13.96 -3.01
CA SER A 138 48.01 12.67 -2.43
C SER A 138 49.06 12.84 -1.37
N THR A 139 48.65 12.86 -0.11
CA THR A 139 49.57 12.65 1.02
C THR A 139 49.19 11.37 1.69
N VAL A 140 49.88 10.29 1.31
CA VAL A 140 49.81 9.00 2.00
C VAL A 140 50.36 9.20 3.41
N ARG A 141 49.51 9.30 4.40
CA ARG A 141 49.89 9.14 5.81
C ARG A 141 49.48 7.74 6.24
N HIS A 142 50.47 6.88 6.44
CA HIS A 142 50.32 5.69 7.26
C HIS A 142 49.92 6.10 8.67
N TYR A 143 48.70 5.81 9.05
CA TYR A 143 48.29 5.71 10.45
C TYR A 143 48.11 4.26 10.78
N LEU A 144 49.13 3.64 11.38
CA LEU A 144 48.92 2.55 12.31
C LEU A 144 48.28 3.17 13.57
N SER A 145 47.04 2.88 13.78
CA SER A 145 46.36 3.08 15.07
C SER A 145 45.30 2.01 15.23
N ASP A 146 45.59 1.12 16.17
CA ASP A 146 44.64 0.24 16.81
C ASP A 146 43.53 1.08 17.47
N ASP A 147 42.45 1.32 16.75
CA ASP A 147 41.18 1.69 17.35
C ASP A 147 40.05 1.19 16.43
N LEU A 148 39.65 -0.07 16.70
CA LEU A 148 38.54 -0.76 16.04
C LEU A 148 37.20 -0.23 16.58
N SER A 149 36.98 1.06 16.56
CA SER A 149 35.62 1.59 16.56
C SER A 149 35.17 1.66 15.10
N PRO A 150 34.16 0.90 14.70
CA PRO A 150 33.59 1.11 13.36
C PRO A 150 33.19 2.58 13.26
N PRO A 151 33.54 3.27 12.12
CA PRO A 151 33.07 4.62 11.91
C PRO A 151 31.56 4.65 12.14
N PRO A 152 31.01 5.70 12.77
CA PRO A 152 29.58 5.85 12.83
C PRO A 152 29.09 5.71 11.37
N VAL A 153 28.29 4.69 11.14
CA VAL A 153 27.55 4.59 9.90
C VAL A 153 26.69 5.83 9.92
N ASP A 154 27.13 6.87 9.19
CA ASP A 154 26.25 7.97 8.87
C ASP A 154 25.00 7.29 8.33
N ALA A 155 23.93 7.37 9.10
CA ALA A 155 22.62 6.96 8.68
C ALA A 155 22.23 7.88 7.52
N THR A 156 22.84 7.58 6.37
CA THR A 156 22.60 8.27 5.11
C THR A 156 21.11 8.11 4.89
N GLU A 157 20.42 9.22 5.11
CA GLU A 157 19.03 9.53 4.77
C GLU A 157 18.36 8.38 4.03
N ALA A 158 17.81 7.43 4.82
CA ALA A 158 16.82 6.50 4.31
C ALA A 158 15.71 7.41 3.78
N ASN A 159 15.72 7.61 2.47
CA ASN A 159 14.75 8.43 1.77
C ASN A 159 13.39 7.88 2.19
N GLU A 160 12.78 8.54 3.18
CA GLU A 160 11.50 8.18 3.78
C GLU A 160 10.45 8.22 2.68
N ARG A 161 10.27 7.10 1.98
CA ARG A 161 9.27 6.99 0.92
C ARG A 161 8.03 6.36 1.50
N TRP A 162 6.95 7.11 1.44
CA TRP A 162 5.62 6.58 1.66
C TRP A 162 5.22 5.69 0.47
N THR A 163 4.64 4.56 0.77
CA THR A 163 4.00 3.68 -0.21
C THR A 163 2.50 3.84 -0.06
N PHE A 164 1.82 4.07 -1.17
CA PHE A 164 0.37 4.22 -1.18
C PHE A 164 -0.29 2.97 -1.73
N GLY A 165 -1.54 2.75 -1.38
CA GLY A 165 -2.30 1.61 -1.86
C GLY A 165 -3.80 1.88 -1.89
N VAL A 166 -4.49 1.05 -2.64
CA VAL A 166 -5.94 0.97 -2.65
C VAL A 166 -6.37 -0.46 -2.38
N GLY A 167 -7.38 -0.63 -1.54
CA GLY A 167 -7.87 -1.95 -1.16
C GLY A 167 -9.37 -2.06 -1.33
N ALA A 168 -9.83 -3.29 -1.49
CA ALA A 168 -11.23 -3.64 -1.43
C ALA A 168 -11.41 -4.95 -0.66
N GLY A 169 -12.54 -5.09 0.03
CA GLY A 169 -12.79 -6.27 0.82
C GLY A 169 -14.26 -6.50 1.14
N VAL A 170 -14.53 -7.71 1.62
CA VAL A 170 -15.80 -8.12 2.17
C VAL A 170 -15.61 -8.45 3.64
N GLY A 171 -16.64 -8.22 4.45
CA GLY A 171 -16.53 -8.50 5.88
C GLY A 171 -17.88 -8.60 6.58
N PHE A 172 -17.81 -8.83 7.88
CA PHE A 172 -18.98 -8.82 8.75
C PHE A 172 -18.71 -7.97 9.99
N GLU A 173 -19.82 -7.48 10.57
CA GLU A 173 -19.84 -6.71 11.81
C GLU A 173 -21.02 -7.17 12.67
N SER A 174 -20.78 -7.58 13.91
CA SER A 174 -21.82 -8.16 14.78
C SER A 174 -22.49 -7.15 15.70
N SER A 175 -22.02 -5.90 15.74
CA SER A 175 -22.57 -4.87 16.64
C SER A 175 -23.70 -4.04 16.03
N ILE A 176 -23.96 -4.18 14.72
CA ILE A 176 -24.90 -3.32 13.98
C ILE A 176 -26.33 -3.85 13.95
N SER A 177 -26.53 -5.10 14.29
CA SER A 177 -27.85 -5.76 14.27
C SER A 177 -27.84 -7.04 15.12
N PRO A 178 -29.02 -7.64 15.43
CA PRO A 178 -29.11 -8.92 16.15
C PRO A 178 -28.35 -10.05 15.47
N ASN A 179 -28.32 -10.06 14.14
CA ASN A 179 -27.50 -10.97 13.33
C ASN A 179 -26.34 -10.19 12.70
N PRO A 180 -25.19 -10.84 12.44
CA PRO A 180 -24.07 -10.16 11.80
C PRO A 180 -24.48 -9.52 10.48
N GLY A 181 -24.15 -8.23 10.30
CA GLY A 181 -24.24 -7.55 9.03
C GLY A 181 -23.04 -7.88 8.14
N TYR A 182 -23.27 -8.02 6.85
CA TYR A 182 -22.23 -8.30 5.85
C TYR A 182 -22.08 -7.13 4.91
N GLY A 183 -20.85 -6.80 4.55
CA GLY A 183 -20.61 -5.60 3.78
C GLY A 183 -19.38 -5.63 2.89
N LEU A 184 -19.30 -4.56 2.11
CA LEU A 184 -18.20 -4.25 1.21
C LEU A 184 -17.44 -3.07 1.78
N SER A 185 -16.12 -3.06 1.54
CA SER A 185 -15.26 -1.94 1.90
C SER A 185 -14.33 -1.60 0.75
N VAL A 186 -14.02 -0.30 0.63
CA VAL A 186 -12.93 0.22 -0.18
C VAL A 186 -12.04 1.05 0.73
N ALA A 187 -10.73 0.99 0.51
CA ALA A 187 -9.75 1.63 1.36
C ALA A 187 -8.67 2.33 0.54
N PHE A 188 -8.18 3.44 1.06
CA PHE A 188 -6.93 4.06 0.68
C PHE A 188 -5.94 3.86 1.82
N GLU A 189 -4.73 3.41 1.50
CA GLU A 189 -3.70 3.05 2.47
C GLU A 189 -2.43 3.86 2.22
N ALA A 190 -1.75 4.27 3.29
CA ALA A 190 -0.45 4.92 3.27
C ALA A 190 0.47 4.24 4.27
N GLU A 191 1.55 3.63 3.81
CA GLU A 191 2.55 2.95 4.63
C GLU A 191 3.84 3.76 4.63
N GLY A 192 4.29 4.16 5.82
CA GLY A 192 5.57 4.82 6.04
C GLY A 192 6.72 3.81 6.02
N TYR A 193 7.92 4.25 5.66
CA TYR A 193 9.11 3.43 5.56
C TYR A 193 10.27 3.98 6.42
N PRO A 194 10.18 3.93 7.74
CA PRO A 194 11.37 4.06 8.58
C PRO A 194 12.06 2.71 8.63
N GLY A 195 13.36 2.66 8.44
CA GLY A 195 14.18 1.45 8.36
C GLY A 195 14.25 0.58 9.62
N SER A 196 13.14 0.36 10.31
CA SER A 196 13.04 -0.40 11.55
C SER A 196 11.69 -1.13 11.65
N ALA A 197 11.50 -1.94 12.68
CA ALA A 197 10.26 -2.65 13.04
C ALA A 197 9.01 -1.74 13.10
N PHE A 198 9.20 -0.45 13.22
CA PHE A 198 8.14 0.55 13.21
C PHE A 198 7.83 0.97 11.76
N ARG A 199 6.85 0.30 11.15
CA ARG A 199 6.30 0.60 9.82
C ARG A 199 4.84 1.01 9.96
N PRO A 200 4.54 2.28 10.23
CA PRO A 200 3.17 2.72 10.43
C PRO A 200 2.39 2.62 9.12
N LEU A 201 1.19 2.05 9.21
CA LEU A 201 0.20 2.03 8.15
C LEU A 201 -1.00 2.86 8.62
N PHE A 202 -1.40 3.82 7.80
CA PHE A 202 -2.66 4.56 7.96
C PHE A 202 -3.60 4.17 6.83
N SER A 203 -4.89 4.03 7.15
CA SER A 203 -5.90 3.69 6.15
C SER A 203 -7.19 4.46 6.41
N LEU A 204 -7.79 4.96 5.32
CA LEU A 204 -9.14 5.50 5.31
C LEU A 204 -10.02 4.57 4.47
N SER A 205 -11.07 4.01 5.08
CA SER A 205 -11.97 3.08 4.41
C SER A 205 -13.39 3.61 4.40
N ALA A 206 -14.12 3.40 3.32
CA ALA A 206 -15.57 3.53 3.27
C ALA A 206 -16.17 2.12 3.30
N ILE A 207 -17.13 1.89 4.18
CA ILE A 207 -17.75 0.58 4.43
C ILE A 207 -19.26 0.74 4.32
N ARG A 208 -19.90 -0.17 3.61
CA ARG A 208 -21.35 -0.35 3.63
C ARG A 208 -21.68 -1.79 3.93
N ALA A 209 -22.50 -2.01 4.96
CA ALA A 209 -22.95 -3.34 5.34
C ALA A 209 -24.48 -3.36 5.49
N VAL A 210 -25.06 -4.50 5.18
CA VAL A 210 -26.48 -4.77 5.37
C VAL A 210 -26.63 -6.00 6.25
N ALA A 211 -27.56 -5.97 7.17
CA ALA A 211 -27.92 -7.14 7.96
C ALA A 211 -29.11 -7.84 7.31
N PRO A 212 -29.11 -9.19 7.27
CA PRO A 212 -30.28 -9.95 6.84
C PRO A 212 -31.49 -9.58 7.70
N SER A 213 -32.65 -9.50 7.08
CA SER A 213 -33.92 -9.29 7.82
C SER A 213 -34.12 -10.40 8.86
N THR A 214 -34.38 -9.97 10.08
CA THR A 214 -34.59 -10.88 11.23
C THR A 214 -35.97 -10.69 11.78
N GLU A 215 -36.69 -11.80 11.99
CA GLU A 215 -37.97 -11.80 12.70
C GLU A 215 -37.71 -12.06 14.19
N THR A 216 -38.09 -11.11 15.03
CA THR A 216 -38.00 -11.25 16.49
C THR A 216 -39.28 -10.71 17.11
N ASN A 217 -39.99 -11.54 17.88
CA ASN A 217 -41.22 -11.16 18.58
C ASN A 217 -42.31 -10.57 17.65
N GLY A 218 -42.41 -11.08 16.41
CA GLY A 218 -43.37 -10.61 15.40
C GLY A 218 -43.03 -9.28 14.74
N ASN A 219 -41.79 -8.82 14.91
CA ASN A 219 -41.19 -7.67 14.20
C ASN A 219 -40.21 -8.19 13.19
N THR A 220 -40.24 -7.65 11.98
CA THR A 220 -39.19 -7.84 10.97
C THR A 220 -38.25 -6.62 11.00
N MET A 221 -36.99 -6.89 11.21
CA MET A 221 -35.96 -5.82 11.30
C MET A 221 -34.92 -5.94 10.19
N SER A 222 -34.58 -4.84 9.56
CA SER A 222 -33.49 -4.74 8.60
C SER A 222 -32.60 -3.54 8.93
N PHE A 223 -31.31 -3.69 8.71
CA PHE A 223 -30.32 -2.64 9.01
C PHE A 223 -29.41 -2.40 7.82
N ASP A 224 -29.16 -1.11 7.55
CA ASP A 224 -28.16 -0.62 6.57
C ASP A 224 -27.18 0.26 7.32
N TRP A 225 -25.90 -0.07 7.22
CA TRP A 225 -24.81 0.62 7.92
C TRP A 225 -23.83 1.17 6.92
N VAL A 226 -23.55 2.47 7.01
CA VAL A 226 -22.58 3.18 6.21
C VAL A 226 -21.62 3.92 7.12
N THR A 227 -20.33 3.66 6.98
CA THR A 227 -19.31 4.28 7.82
C THR A 227 -18.02 4.54 7.09
N PHE A 228 -17.28 5.55 7.59
CA PHE A 228 -15.88 5.77 7.28
C PHE A 228 -15.04 5.31 8.46
N ARG A 229 -14.01 4.53 8.18
CA ARG A 229 -13.09 3.98 9.18
C ARG A 229 -11.70 4.56 8.98
N LEU A 230 -11.18 5.24 10.01
CA LEU A 230 -9.76 5.60 10.12
C LEU A 230 -9.03 4.50 10.87
N THR A 231 -7.98 3.96 10.28
CA THR A 231 -7.18 2.88 10.86
C THR A 231 -5.73 3.32 11.00
N ALA A 232 -5.09 2.94 12.11
CA ALA A 232 -3.67 3.09 12.34
C ALA A 232 -3.07 1.77 12.84
N CYS A 233 -2.03 1.30 12.17
CA CYS A 233 -1.29 0.09 12.52
C CYS A 233 0.18 0.49 12.73
N PRO A 234 0.69 0.51 13.98
CA PRO A 234 2.01 1.07 14.27
C PRO A 234 3.17 0.20 13.79
N ALA A 235 2.99 -1.11 13.75
CA ALA A 235 4.08 -2.05 13.53
C ALA A 235 3.68 -3.19 12.59
N ARG A 236 4.70 -3.83 12.01
CA ARG A 236 4.61 -5.03 11.18
C ARG A 236 5.54 -6.09 11.74
N TRP A 237 5.07 -7.34 11.87
CA TRP A 237 5.90 -8.44 12.35
C TRP A 237 5.49 -9.77 11.70
N PRO A 238 6.43 -10.64 11.26
CA PRO A 238 7.86 -10.36 11.09
C PRO A 238 8.14 -9.43 9.91
N GLU A 239 9.33 -8.81 9.87
CA GLU A 239 9.64 -7.74 8.90
C GLU A 239 9.93 -8.24 7.48
N GLU A 240 10.60 -9.39 7.35
CA GLU A 240 11.22 -9.85 6.11
C GLU A 240 10.44 -10.97 5.40
N THR A 241 9.31 -11.39 5.95
CA THR A 241 8.54 -12.49 5.36
C THR A 241 7.40 -11.98 4.48
N PRO A 242 6.98 -12.74 3.47
CA PRO A 242 5.82 -12.39 2.65
C PRO A 242 4.49 -12.47 3.43
N LEU A 243 4.49 -13.15 4.58
CA LEU A 243 3.35 -13.25 5.50
C LEU A 243 3.69 -12.53 6.80
N PHE A 244 2.90 -11.56 7.18
CA PHE A 244 3.10 -10.77 8.39
C PHE A 244 1.79 -10.37 9.05
N ILE A 245 1.90 -9.96 10.30
CA ILE A 245 0.77 -9.50 11.11
C ILE A 245 0.99 -8.05 11.54
N ARG A 246 -0.13 -7.32 11.70
CA ARG A 246 -0.16 -5.92 12.15
C ARG A 246 -1.25 -5.75 13.20
N PRO A 247 -0.94 -5.34 14.41
CA PRO A 247 -1.94 -4.84 15.35
C PRO A 247 -2.44 -3.46 14.87
N CYS A 248 -3.74 -3.29 14.79
CA CYS A 248 -4.36 -2.07 14.30
C CYS A 248 -5.42 -1.56 15.27
N GLY A 249 -5.46 -0.25 15.46
CA GLY A 249 -6.57 0.45 16.09
C GLY A 249 -7.38 1.20 15.03
N PHE A 250 -8.67 1.43 15.31
CA PHE A 250 -9.52 2.17 14.39
C PHE A 250 -10.56 3.04 15.11
N PHE A 251 -11.05 4.03 14.37
CA PHE A 251 -12.19 4.84 14.70
C PHE A 251 -13.18 4.83 13.53
N ASP A 252 -14.46 4.58 13.83
CA ASP A 252 -15.58 4.61 12.89
C ASP A 252 -16.44 5.83 13.11
N GLY A 253 -16.87 6.44 12.00
CA GLY A 253 -17.86 7.49 12.00
C GLY A 253 -18.83 7.37 10.82
N GLY A 254 -20.15 7.36 11.08
CA GLY A 254 -21.12 7.15 10.03
C GLY A 254 -22.56 7.12 10.53
N PHE A 255 -23.39 6.30 9.90
CA PHE A 255 -24.81 6.18 10.19
C PHE A 255 -25.26 4.72 10.17
N LEU A 256 -26.16 4.39 11.10
CA LEU A 256 -26.87 3.13 11.16
C LEU A 256 -28.37 3.39 10.95
N ALA A 257 -28.91 2.93 9.83
CA ALA A 257 -30.30 2.98 9.50
C ALA A 257 -30.96 1.64 9.84
N GLY A 258 -32.02 1.66 10.63
CA GLY A 258 -32.84 0.49 10.95
C GLY A 258 -34.27 0.69 10.46
N ASP A 259 -34.85 -0.32 9.85
CA ASP A 259 -36.27 -0.38 9.50
C ASP A 259 -36.90 -1.53 10.29
N VAL A 260 -37.89 -1.19 11.12
CA VAL A 260 -38.61 -2.15 11.95
C VAL A 260 -40.04 -2.18 11.46
N GLU A 261 -40.47 -3.35 10.93
CA GLU A 261 -41.83 -3.59 10.47
C GLU A 261 -42.57 -4.42 11.50
N ARG A 262 -43.74 -3.92 11.91
CA ARG A 262 -44.66 -4.64 12.80
C ARG A 262 -46.08 -4.54 12.25
N GLN A 263 -46.71 -5.68 12.01
CA GLN A 263 -48.13 -5.79 11.56
C GLN A 263 -48.42 -4.89 10.33
N GLY A 264 -47.46 -4.75 9.40
CA GLY A 264 -47.63 -3.96 8.18
C GLY A 264 -47.39 -2.44 8.35
N HIS A 265 -46.94 -2.01 9.53
CA HIS A 265 -46.43 -0.64 9.77
C HIS A 265 -44.91 -0.68 9.86
N SER A 266 -44.24 0.06 8.99
CA SER A 266 -42.79 0.21 9.02
C SER A 266 -42.38 1.52 9.70
N HIS A 267 -41.37 1.46 10.53
CA HIS A 267 -40.74 2.61 11.17
C HIS A 267 -39.25 2.62 10.85
N ALA A 268 -38.85 3.56 9.99
CA ALA A 268 -37.47 3.76 9.62
C ALA A 268 -36.80 4.80 10.54
N GLN A 269 -35.67 4.46 11.12
CA GLN A 269 -34.89 5.33 12.00
C GLN A 269 -33.42 5.32 11.57
N THR A 270 -32.81 6.49 11.49
CA THR A 270 -31.38 6.62 11.19
C THR A 270 -30.69 7.31 12.36
N ASN A 271 -29.69 6.65 12.89
CA ASN A 271 -28.91 7.12 14.03
C ASN A 271 -27.44 7.32 13.64
N PRO A 272 -26.75 8.32 14.24
CA PRO A 272 -25.31 8.45 14.07
C PRO A 272 -24.61 7.22 14.66
N TRP A 273 -23.55 6.79 13.97
CA TRP A 273 -22.68 5.71 14.39
C TRP A 273 -21.28 6.22 14.67
N PHE A 274 -20.80 5.96 15.88
CA PHE A 274 -19.41 6.17 16.27
C PHE A 274 -18.93 4.96 17.04
N ALA A 275 -17.76 4.45 16.68
CA ALA A 275 -17.16 3.30 17.36
C ALA A 275 -15.63 3.43 17.40
N LEU A 276 -15.04 2.80 18.41
CA LEU A 276 -13.62 2.53 18.51
C LEU A 276 -13.40 1.03 18.48
N GLY A 277 -12.20 0.61 18.09
CA GLY A 277 -11.87 -0.81 18.14
C GLY A 277 -10.44 -1.11 17.80
N GLY A 278 -10.15 -2.40 17.79
CA GLY A 278 -8.87 -2.92 17.41
C GLY A 278 -9.02 -4.25 16.70
N PHE A 279 -8.10 -4.53 15.80
CA PHE A 279 -8.06 -5.79 15.08
C PHE A 279 -6.61 -6.21 14.79
N LEU A 280 -6.45 -7.49 14.56
CA LEU A 280 -5.22 -8.06 14.04
C LEU A 280 -5.40 -8.25 12.53
N ARG A 281 -4.52 -7.64 11.76
CA ARG A 281 -4.43 -7.83 10.31
C ARG A 281 -3.34 -8.84 10.02
N THR A 282 -3.71 -9.91 9.33
CA THR A 282 -2.76 -10.82 8.68
C THR A 282 -2.70 -10.46 7.22
N GLU A 283 -1.49 -10.25 6.70
CA GLU A 283 -1.29 -9.83 5.32
C GLU A 283 -0.29 -10.76 4.64
N ALA A 284 -0.66 -11.27 3.47
CA ALA A 284 0.17 -12.11 2.62
C ALA A 284 0.45 -11.41 1.30
N MET A 285 1.73 -11.14 1.00
CA MET A 285 2.16 -10.59 -0.29
C MET A 285 2.07 -11.70 -1.34
N VAL A 286 1.22 -11.51 -2.34
CA VAL A 286 1.06 -12.43 -3.48
C VAL A 286 1.98 -12.02 -4.63
N ALA A 287 2.23 -10.71 -4.76
CA ALA A 287 3.18 -10.10 -5.67
C ALA A 287 3.71 -8.83 -5.04
N ASP A 288 4.74 -8.21 -5.60
CA ASP A 288 5.38 -6.99 -5.06
C ASP A 288 4.40 -5.84 -4.85
N VAL A 289 3.30 -5.83 -5.60
CA VAL A 289 2.27 -4.76 -5.59
C VAL A 289 0.92 -5.24 -5.07
N LEU A 290 0.70 -6.55 -4.87
CA LEU A 290 -0.59 -7.13 -4.50
C LEU A 290 -0.48 -7.90 -3.21
N SER A 291 -1.35 -7.60 -2.24
CA SER A 291 -1.46 -8.34 -1.00
C SER A 291 -2.88 -8.80 -0.73
N PHE A 292 -2.98 -9.96 -0.08
CA PHE A 292 -4.20 -10.50 0.50
C PHE A 292 -4.24 -10.12 1.98
N GLN A 293 -5.39 -9.65 2.46
CA GLN A 293 -5.59 -9.19 3.83
C GLN A 293 -6.68 -9.99 4.53
N LEU A 294 -6.43 -10.38 5.77
CA LEU A 294 -7.40 -10.98 6.68
C LEU A 294 -7.38 -10.21 7.99
N ASP A 295 -8.49 -9.58 8.34
CA ASP A 295 -8.66 -8.81 9.57
C ASP A 295 -9.63 -9.52 10.51
N GLY A 296 -9.32 -9.55 11.82
CA GLY A 296 -10.18 -10.07 12.86
C GLY A 296 -10.03 -9.27 14.14
N GLY A 297 -11.15 -8.82 14.73
CA GLY A 297 -11.07 -7.92 15.87
C GLY A 297 -12.37 -7.65 16.58
N VAL A 298 -12.34 -6.59 17.40
CA VAL A 298 -13.44 -6.16 18.25
C VAL A 298 -13.76 -4.70 18.00
N THR A 299 -15.05 -4.37 18.07
CA THR A 299 -15.57 -3.00 17.98
C THR A 299 -16.31 -2.65 19.28
N ILE A 300 -16.24 -1.39 19.67
CA ILE A 300 -16.88 -0.83 20.85
C ILE A 300 -17.66 0.40 20.40
N PRO A 301 -18.98 0.29 20.19
CA PRO A 301 -19.82 1.42 19.87
C PRO A 301 -19.78 2.46 20.98
N LEU A 302 -19.53 3.72 20.63
CA LEU A 302 -19.53 4.86 21.55
C LEU A 302 -20.94 5.43 21.74
N VAL A 303 -21.80 5.25 20.72
CA VAL A 303 -23.21 5.61 20.77
C VAL A 303 -24.02 4.33 20.68
N ARG A 304 -24.78 4.04 21.73
CA ARG A 304 -25.65 2.87 21.81
C ARG A 304 -27.07 3.29 21.44
N SER A 305 -27.36 3.24 20.14
CA SER A 305 -28.69 3.55 19.63
C SER A 305 -29.67 2.41 19.93
N SER A 306 -30.91 2.79 20.28
CA SER A 306 -32.02 1.86 20.39
C SER A 306 -33.00 2.06 19.23
N PHE A 307 -33.51 0.97 18.70
CA PHE A 307 -34.52 0.94 17.65
C PHE A 307 -35.82 0.41 18.25
N SER A 308 -36.91 1.17 18.11
CA SER A 308 -38.21 0.83 18.68
C SER A 308 -39.20 0.48 17.58
N ALA A 309 -40.11 -0.45 17.90
CA ALA A 309 -41.24 -0.79 17.06
C ALA A 309 -42.47 -0.03 17.59
N GLY A 310 -42.57 1.27 17.24
CA GLY A 310 -43.63 2.14 17.73
C GLY A 310 -45.00 1.73 17.17
N THR A 311 -45.95 1.43 18.04
CA THR A 311 -47.40 1.44 17.72
C THR A 311 -48.07 2.43 18.66
N CYS A 312 -48.47 3.58 18.11
CA CYS A 312 -49.31 4.49 18.87
C CYS A 312 -50.78 4.10 18.74
N ALA A 313 -51.43 3.72 19.84
CA ALA A 313 -52.86 3.53 19.92
C ALA A 313 -53.45 4.69 20.71
N GLY A 314 -53.96 5.71 20.03
CA GLY A 314 -54.50 6.92 20.67
C GLY A 314 -53.39 7.86 21.24
N SER A 315 -53.58 8.33 22.46
CA SER A 315 -52.64 9.28 23.12
C SER A 315 -51.48 8.61 23.86
N THR A 316 -51.45 7.25 23.90
CA THR A 316 -50.36 6.49 24.54
C THR A 316 -49.60 5.73 23.47
N CYS A 317 -48.29 6.10 23.29
CA CYS A 317 -47.36 5.32 22.50
C CYS A 317 -46.64 4.38 23.43
N ASP A 318 -46.85 3.08 23.24
CA ASP A 318 -46.02 2.04 23.86
C ASP A 318 -44.97 1.65 22.84
N GLU A 319 -43.74 2.08 23.06
CA GLU A 319 -42.61 1.85 22.13
C GLU A 319 -41.66 0.82 22.73
N PRO A 320 -41.97 -0.49 22.60
CA PRO A 320 -41.04 -1.49 23.06
C PRO A 320 -39.75 -1.43 22.21
N VAL A 321 -38.62 -1.38 22.90
CA VAL A 321 -37.29 -1.45 22.26
C VAL A 321 -37.21 -2.80 21.54
N ALA A 322 -37.06 -2.76 20.22
CA ALA A 322 -36.90 -3.93 19.38
C ALA A 322 -35.44 -4.40 19.32
N PHE A 323 -34.51 -3.44 19.28
CA PHE A 323 -33.09 -3.71 19.27
C PHE A 323 -32.32 -2.57 19.92
N GLU A 324 -31.32 -2.89 20.75
CA GLU A 324 -30.34 -1.97 21.30
C GLU A 324 -28.95 -2.41 20.87
N VAL A 325 -28.15 -1.48 20.37
CA VAL A 325 -26.77 -1.73 19.96
C VAL A 325 -25.96 -2.28 21.15
N PRO A 326 -25.33 -3.46 21.03
CA PRO A 326 -24.58 -4.07 22.12
C PRO A 326 -23.35 -3.24 22.50
N PRO A 327 -22.82 -3.39 23.73
CA PRO A 327 -21.65 -2.62 24.16
C PRO A 327 -20.36 -2.98 23.42
N SER A 328 -20.31 -4.12 22.76
CA SER A 328 -19.18 -4.56 21.95
C SER A 328 -19.65 -5.55 20.88
N GLY A 329 -18.86 -5.69 19.84
CA GLY A 329 -19.07 -6.63 18.77
C GLY A 329 -17.77 -7.18 18.21
N PHE A 330 -17.90 -8.15 17.32
CA PHE A 330 -16.78 -8.72 16.57
C PHE A 330 -16.85 -8.27 15.13
N LEU A 331 -15.68 -8.08 14.55
CA LEU A 331 -15.53 -7.81 13.11
C LEU A 331 -14.58 -8.82 12.47
N GLY A 332 -14.86 -9.12 11.22
CA GLY A 332 -13.96 -9.89 10.37
C GLY A 332 -14.02 -9.35 8.94
N ARG A 333 -12.87 -9.30 8.26
CA ARG A 333 -12.77 -8.84 6.88
C ARG A 333 -11.73 -9.64 6.12
N ILE A 334 -12.03 -9.91 4.85
CA ILE A 334 -11.10 -10.45 3.87
C ILE A 334 -11.00 -9.44 2.74
N GLY A 335 -9.79 -9.14 2.29
CA GLY A 335 -9.58 -8.13 1.27
C GLY A 335 -8.33 -8.34 0.43
N LEU A 336 -8.24 -7.53 -0.61
CA LEU A 336 -7.08 -7.39 -1.47
C LEU A 336 -6.65 -5.93 -1.44
N SER A 337 -5.34 -5.69 -1.44
CA SER A 337 -4.76 -4.36 -1.55
C SER A 337 -3.74 -4.33 -2.67
N TYR A 338 -3.81 -3.31 -3.49
CA TYR A 338 -2.85 -3.01 -4.55
C TYR A 338 -2.02 -1.80 -4.14
N ARG A 339 -0.69 -1.95 -4.14
CA ARG A 339 0.28 -0.92 -3.74
C ARG A 339 0.94 -0.29 -4.96
N PHE A 340 1.13 1.01 -4.89
CA PHE A 340 1.85 1.80 -5.89
C PHE A 340 2.79 2.78 -5.18
N ARG A 341 3.87 3.14 -5.87
CA ARG A 341 4.92 4.05 -5.38
C ARG A 341 4.88 5.35 -6.16
#